data_88fced79aba2a0bd8e6f805e794fd81c
#
_entry.id   88fced79aba2a0bd8e6f805e794fd81c
#
_cell.length_a   1.000
_cell.length_b   1.000
_cell.length_c   1.000
_cell.angle_alpha   90.00
_cell.angle_beta   90.00
_cell.angle_gamma   90.00
#
_symmetry.space_group_name_H-M   'P 1'
#
loop_
_entity.id
_entity.type
_entity.pdbx_description
1 polymer ?
#
loop_
_entity_poly.entity_id
_entity_poly.type
_entity_poly.pdbx_seq_one_letter_code
_entity_poly.pdbx_strand_id
1 'polypeptide(L)'
;MKKAADYIAVSAFFVIVIMFAAYTLVMGRHGSESEKADSSDIRHNAQTYVSNNFPLSSNWKSLRTTMFVMTGKKNFDNIYILKNRLVEITDFDKDRLDKNISQINDFSENTDTPVYVMLAPTAAGIYSAKLPAYTSNTDQRELIDNIYYDLDSRIDTIDTFFPMYSARNNYVYYRTDRKWTSFGAYFAYADGIKELGFEPVVLSNYDQEYTSNSYYGGLYSELCYNSIGADRVNIFRSKYKTTVDSVKLYRGDQVLTSKSVYFRSALKTAEDAPKLLIIKGSYANTIVPFLTPHYSEITLVDPDKLKEEGKTLSDVADTSAYDQILFMYDCDQFAN
;
A
#
# COMPACT_ATOMS: atom_id res chain seq x y z
N MET A 1 -54.66 -18.18 -17.46
CA MET A 1 -53.71 -18.43 -16.36
C MET A 1 -52.27 -17.99 -16.69
N LYS A 2 -51.63 -18.33 -17.83
CA LYS A 2 -50.27 -17.88 -18.16
C LYS A 2 -50.10 -16.32 -18.12
N LYS A 3 -50.99 -15.58 -18.77
CA LYS A 3 -50.88 -14.10 -18.77
C LYS A 3 -50.96 -13.47 -17.37
N ALA A 4 -51.72 -14.03 -16.43
CA ALA A 4 -51.82 -13.55 -15.07
C ALA A 4 -50.53 -13.81 -14.30
N ALA A 5 -49.87 -14.96 -14.50
CA ALA A 5 -48.59 -15.29 -13.92
C ALA A 5 -47.47 -14.36 -14.44
N ASP A 6 -47.48 -14.01 -15.73
CA ASP A 6 -46.54 -13.09 -16.35
C ASP A 6 -46.68 -11.68 -15.79
N TYR A 7 -47.92 -11.17 -15.60
CA TYR A 7 -48.17 -9.89 -14.96
C TYR A 7 -47.71 -9.83 -13.49
N ILE A 8 -47.97 -10.94 -12.73
CA ILE A 8 -47.49 -11.04 -11.33
C ILE A 8 -45.97 -11.03 -11.28
N ALA A 9 -45.27 -11.76 -12.17
CA ALA A 9 -43.81 -11.80 -12.20
C ALA A 9 -43.22 -10.42 -12.54
N VAL A 10 -43.79 -9.73 -13.54
CA VAL A 10 -43.37 -8.39 -13.94
C VAL A 10 -43.60 -7.39 -12.80
N SER A 11 -44.78 -7.42 -12.17
CA SER A 11 -45.07 -6.54 -11.03
C SER A 11 -44.15 -6.80 -9.84
N ALA A 12 -43.89 -8.07 -9.50
CA ALA A 12 -42.95 -8.45 -8.44
C ALA A 12 -41.53 -7.93 -8.75
N PHE A 13 -41.08 -8.02 -10.00
CA PHE A 13 -39.80 -7.47 -10.42
C PHE A 13 -39.70 -5.97 -10.16
N PHE A 14 -40.69 -5.19 -10.59
CA PHE A 14 -40.70 -3.73 -10.38
C PHE A 14 -40.76 -3.38 -8.90
N VAL A 15 -41.53 -4.10 -8.09
CA VAL A 15 -41.57 -3.88 -6.63
C VAL A 15 -40.20 -4.10 -6.00
N ILE A 16 -39.48 -5.18 -6.40
CA ILE A 16 -38.12 -5.45 -5.93
C ILE A 16 -37.16 -4.33 -6.33
N VAL A 17 -37.21 -3.86 -7.57
CA VAL A 17 -36.37 -2.76 -8.05
C VAL A 17 -36.63 -1.46 -7.27
N ILE A 18 -37.90 -1.13 -7.04
CA ILE A 18 -38.28 0.05 -6.26
C ILE A 18 -37.83 -0.07 -4.80
N MET A 19 -38.00 -1.24 -4.19
CA MET A 19 -37.50 -1.47 -2.81
C MET A 19 -35.98 -1.30 -2.73
N PHE A 20 -35.24 -1.83 -3.70
CA PHE A 20 -33.78 -1.68 -3.73
C PHE A 20 -33.35 -0.23 -3.93
N ALA A 21 -34.03 0.51 -4.81
CA ALA A 21 -33.78 1.94 -5.02
C ALA A 21 -34.08 2.76 -3.74
N ALA A 22 -35.21 2.49 -3.10
CA ALA A 22 -35.57 3.15 -1.85
C ALA A 22 -34.55 2.84 -0.71
N TYR A 23 -34.14 1.57 -0.59
CA TYR A 23 -33.12 1.17 0.38
C TYR A 23 -31.79 1.91 0.14
N THR A 24 -31.32 1.96 -1.10
CA THR A 24 -30.08 2.66 -1.47
C THR A 24 -30.13 4.14 -1.11
N LEU A 25 -31.28 4.80 -1.35
CA LEU A 25 -31.49 6.21 -1.00
C LEU A 25 -31.54 6.45 0.52
N VAL A 26 -32.13 5.54 1.28
CA VAL A 26 -32.25 5.67 2.74
C VAL A 26 -30.90 5.42 3.41
N MET A 27 -30.21 4.33 3.03
CA MET A 27 -28.91 4.00 3.62
C MET A 27 -27.81 4.98 3.25
N GLY A 28 -27.83 5.51 2.02
CA GLY A 28 -26.89 6.52 1.60
C GLY A 28 -27.00 7.84 2.37
N ARG A 29 -28.18 8.17 2.90
CA ARG A 29 -28.35 9.35 3.77
C ARG A 29 -27.66 9.20 5.14
N HIS A 30 -27.47 7.99 5.64
CA HIS A 30 -26.82 7.73 6.92
C HIS A 30 -25.29 7.57 6.81
N GLY A 31 -24.74 7.42 5.60
CA GLY A 31 -23.30 7.24 5.37
C GLY A 31 -22.53 8.48 4.90
N SER A 32 -23.20 9.63 4.72
CA SER A 32 -22.61 10.79 4.01
C SER A 32 -21.92 11.83 4.91
N GLU A 33 -21.18 11.42 5.91
CA GLU A 33 -20.37 12.38 6.71
C GLU A 33 -18.89 12.50 6.28
N SER A 34 -18.43 11.86 5.22
CA SER A 34 -17.03 12.01 4.81
C SER A 34 -16.77 11.79 3.33
N GLU A 35 -17.19 12.71 2.47
CA GLU A 35 -16.46 13.03 1.24
C GLU A 35 -17.14 14.22 0.57
N LYS A 36 -16.45 15.35 0.54
CA LYS A 36 -16.85 16.48 -0.31
C LYS A 36 -16.63 16.02 -1.75
N ALA A 37 -17.72 15.62 -2.40
CA ALA A 37 -17.71 15.28 -3.81
C ALA A 37 -17.30 16.50 -4.63
N ASP A 38 -16.20 16.36 -5.37
CA ASP A 38 -15.88 17.31 -6.43
C ASP A 38 -16.98 17.24 -7.50
N SER A 39 -17.52 18.39 -7.86
CA SER A 39 -18.68 18.52 -8.74
C SER A 39 -18.41 18.22 -10.21
N SER A 40 -17.19 17.78 -10.54
CA SER A 40 -16.74 17.64 -11.94
C SER A 40 -17.22 16.37 -12.65
N ASP A 41 -17.66 15.33 -11.91
CA ASP A 41 -18.19 14.11 -12.53
C ASP A 41 -19.39 13.50 -11.77
N ILE A 42 -20.57 14.10 -12.03
CA ILE A 42 -21.86 13.66 -11.45
C ILE A 42 -22.16 12.18 -11.77
N ARG A 43 -21.74 11.67 -12.95
CA ARG A 43 -21.98 10.27 -13.35
C ARG A 43 -21.12 9.32 -12.54
N HIS A 44 -19.84 9.62 -12.39
CA HIS A 44 -18.91 8.80 -11.60
C HIS A 44 -19.34 8.77 -10.13
N ASN A 45 -19.65 9.91 -9.56
CA ASN A 45 -20.12 10.04 -8.18
C ASN A 45 -21.45 9.29 -7.96
N ALA A 46 -22.41 9.38 -8.87
CA ALA A 46 -23.67 8.65 -8.77
C ALA A 46 -23.47 7.14 -8.91
N GLN A 47 -22.60 6.69 -9.80
CA GLN A 47 -22.29 5.27 -10.00
C GLN A 47 -21.57 4.68 -8.77
N THR A 48 -20.61 5.39 -8.21
CA THR A 48 -19.89 5.01 -6.99
C THR A 48 -20.86 4.97 -5.81
N TYR A 49 -21.70 5.99 -5.65
CA TYR A 49 -22.72 6.03 -4.61
C TYR A 49 -23.67 4.83 -4.68
N VAL A 50 -24.23 4.54 -5.86
CA VAL A 50 -25.13 3.41 -6.06
C VAL A 50 -24.40 2.09 -5.79
N SER A 51 -23.19 1.92 -6.31
CA SER A 51 -22.42 0.67 -6.15
C SER A 51 -22.07 0.38 -4.68
N ASN A 52 -21.84 1.40 -3.89
CA ASN A 52 -21.47 1.25 -2.48
C ASN A 52 -22.67 1.06 -1.56
N ASN A 53 -23.82 1.66 -1.91
CA ASN A 53 -25.03 1.63 -1.08
C ASN A 53 -26.09 0.63 -1.59
N PHE A 54 -25.82 -0.06 -2.70
CA PHE A 54 -26.75 -1.06 -3.22
C PHE A 54 -26.84 -2.26 -2.28
N PRO A 55 -28.05 -2.75 -1.96
CA PRO A 55 -28.20 -3.91 -1.07
C PRO A 55 -27.42 -5.11 -1.56
N LEU A 56 -26.63 -5.73 -0.66
CA LEU A 56 -25.80 -6.90 -0.98
C LEU A 56 -24.78 -6.63 -2.12
N SER A 57 -24.27 -5.40 -2.24
CA SER A 57 -23.35 -5.00 -3.31
C SER A 57 -22.15 -5.94 -3.44
N SER A 58 -21.55 -6.36 -2.32
CA SER A 58 -20.44 -7.33 -2.29
C SER A 58 -20.86 -8.71 -2.86
N ASN A 59 -22.08 -9.16 -2.58
CA ASN A 59 -22.59 -10.44 -3.09
C ASN A 59 -22.79 -10.37 -4.61
N TRP A 60 -23.30 -9.25 -5.12
CA TRP A 60 -23.46 -9.05 -6.56
C TRP A 60 -22.12 -8.93 -7.27
N LYS A 61 -21.15 -8.23 -6.68
CA LYS A 61 -19.77 -8.17 -7.18
C LYS A 61 -19.17 -9.58 -7.23
N SER A 62 -19.30 -10.36 -6.16
CA SER A 62 -18.81 -11.74 -6.07
C SER A 62 -19.45 -12.64 -7.13
N LEU A 63 -20.76 -12.58 -7.30
CA LEU A 63 -21.47 -13.35 -8.32
C LEU A 63 -20.99 -12.99 -9.72
N ARG A 64 -20.91 -11.70 -10.05
CA ARG A 64 -20.41 -11.20 -11.34
C ARG A 64 -18.99 -11.72 -11.60
N THR A 65 -18.07 -11.53 -10.64
CA THR A 65 -16.67 -11.96 -10.77
C THR A 65 -16.59 -13.47 -10.97
N THR A 66 -17.32 -14.25 -10.17
CA THR A 66 -17.34 -15.71 -10.28
C THR A 66 -17.86 -16.17 -11.65
N MET A 67 -18.94 -15.59 -12.15
CA MET A 67 -19.48 -15.92 -13.48
C MET A 67 -18.45 -15.66 -14.59
N PHE A 68 -17.77 -14.51 -14.56
CA PHE A 68 -16.75 -14.21 -15.56
C PHE A 68 -15.51 -15.13 -15.43
N VAL A 69 -15.08 -15.45 -14.21
CA VAL A 69 -13.99 -16.41 -14.01
C VAL A 69 -14.34 -17.80 -14.56
N MET A 70 -15.59 -18.24 -14.43
CA MET A 70 -16.07 -19.50 -15.01
C MET A 70 -16.00 -19.51 -16.54
N THR A 71 -16.08 -18.36 -17.20
CA THR A 71 -15.86 -18.23 -18.65
C THR A 71 -14.39 -18.13 -19.05
N GLY A 72 -13.47 -18.25 -18.09
CA GLY A 72 -12.02 -18.18 -18.32
C GLY A 72 -11.42 -16.77 -18.18
N LYS A 73 -12.21 -15.75 -17.86
CA LYS A 73 -11.69 -14.40 -17.64
C LYS A 73 -10.87 -14.35 -16.34
N LYS A 74 -9.63 -13.88 -16.43
CA LYS A 74 -8.71 -13.77 -15.28
C LYS A 74 -8.27 -12.34 -14.96
N ASN A 75 -8.69 -11.36 -15.73
CA ASN A 75 -8.39 -9.96 -15.51
C ASN A 75 -9.67 -9.13 -15.41
N PHE A 76 -9.67 -8.19 -14.50
CA PHE A 76 -10.75 -7.23 -14.26
C PHE A 76 -10.09 -5.87 -14.13
N ASP A 77 -10.23 -5.06 -15.18
CA ASP A 77 -9.47 -3.85 -15.38
C ASP A 77 -7.96 -4.17 -15.27
N ASN A 78 -7.26 -3.64 -14.29
CA ASN A 78 -5.85 -3.88 -14.01
C ASN A 78 -5.58 -4.98 -12.95
N ILE A 79 -6.62 -5.63 -12.38
CA ILE A 79 -6.48 -6.69 -11.38
C ILE A 79 -6.53 -8.06 -12.04
N TYR A 80 -5.50 -8.85 -11.83
CA TYR A 80 -5.37 -10.23 -12.30
C TYR A 80 -5.60 -11.23 -11.18
N ILE A 81 -6.43 -12.25 -11.48
CA ILE A 81 -6.69 -13.38 -10.58
C ILE A 81 -5.67 -14.48 -10.88
N LEU A 82 -4.70 -14.65 -10.00
CA LEU A 82 -3.80 -15.79 -9.98
C LEU A 82 -4.40 -16.94 -9.17
N LYS A 83 -3.69 -18.08 -9.10
CA LYS A 83 -4.20 -19.29 -8.43
C LYS A 83 -4.70 -19.05 -7.01
N ASN A 84 -4.03 -18.20 -6.23
CA ASN A 84 -4.29 -17.98 -4.82
C ASN A 84 -4.16 -16.53 -4.36
N ARG A 85 -4.13 -15.58 -5.28
CA ARG A 85 -4.01 -14.14 -4.98
C ARG A 85 -4.53 -13.26 -6.10
N LEU A 86 -4.80 -12.03 -5.75
CA LEU A 86 -5.02 -10.92 -6.66
C LEU A 86 -3.69 -10.20 -6.86
N VAL A 87 -3.47 -9.71 -8.06
CA VAL A 87 -2.30 -8.89 -8.40
C VAL A 87 -2.77 -7.75 -9.27
N GLU A 88 -2.46 -6.54 -8.90
CA GLU A 88 -2.70 -5.35 -9.71
C GLU A 88 -1.49 -5.07 -10.58
N ILE A 89 -1.74 -4.64 -11.80
CA ILE A 89 -0.72 -4.17 -12.74
C ILE A 89 -0.99 -2.69 -12.99
N THR A 90 0.02 -1.88 -12.81
CA THR A 90 -0.06 -0.43 -12.98
C THR A 90 0.84 -0.03 -14.14
N ASP A 91 0.33 0.81 -15.02
CA ASP A 91 1.14 1.49 -16.03
C ASP A 91 1.88 2.63 -15.35
N PHE A 92 3.14 2.83 -15.70
CA PHE A 92 3.97 3.86 -15.12
C PHE A 92 3.97 5.12 -15.98
N ASP A 93 3.77 6.27 -15.32
CA ASP A 93 3.84 7.58 -15.95
C ASP A 93 5.30 8.05 -16.01
N LYS A 94 5.87 8.11 -17.23
CA LYS A 94 7.26 8.51 -17.42
C LYS A 94 7.53 9.94 -17.00
N ASP A 95 6.62 10.87 -17.30
CA ASP A 95 6.82 12.29 -16.96
C ASP A 95 6.84 12.47 -15.44
N ARG A 96 6.06 11.66 -14.73
CA ARG A 96 6.03 11.67 -13.28
C ARG A 96 7.28 11.04 -12.68
N LEU A 97 7.76 9.94 -13.26
CA LEU A 97 9.03 9.32 -12.91
C LEU A 97 10.18 10.32 -13.02
N ASP A 98 10.34 10.93 -14.20
CA ASP A 98 11.41 11.91 -14.49
C ASP A 98 11.33 13.10 -13.50
N LYS A 99 10.13 13.56 -13.19
CA LYS A 99 9.90 14.62 -12.22
C LYS A 99 10.32 14.22 -10.80
N ASN A 100 9.96 13.02 -10.35
CA ASN A 100 10.28 12.55 -9.00
C ASN A 100 11.80 12.33 -8.85
N ILE A 101 12.44 11.78 -9.87
CA ILE A 101 13.92 11.66 -9.92
C ILE A 101 14.57 13.04 -9.82
N SER A 102 14.12 14.01 -10.63
CA SER A 102 14.65 15.39 -10.57
C SER A 102 14.48 16.01 -9.18
N GLN A 103 13.32 15.83 -8.56
CA GLN A 103 13.07 16.39 -7.21
C GLN A 103 13.98 15.78 -6.14
N ILE A 104 14.28 14.48 -6.23
CA ILE A 104 15.19 13.83 -5.28
C ILE A 104 16.64 14.28 -5.55
N ASN A 105 17.04 14.42 -6.79
CA ASN A 105 18.36 14.94 -7.17
C ASN A 105 18.53 16.37 -6.67
N ASP A 106 17.57 17.26 -6.94
CA ASP A 106 17.57 18.64 -6.45
C ASP A 106 17.61 18.71 -4.93
N PHE A 107 16.90 17.81 -4.25
CA PHE A 107 16.92 17.72 -2.79
C PHE A 107 18.32 17.33 -2.27
N SER A 108 18.95 16.33 -2.90
CA SER A 108 20.30 15.88 -2.49
C SER A 108 21.37 16.95 -2.70
N GLU A 109 21.18 17.84 -3.68
CA GLU A 109 22.08 18.98 -3.92
C GLU A 109 22.01 20.03 -2.83
N ASN A 110 20.89 20.11 -2.13
CA ASN A 110 20.62 21.14 -1.13
C ASN A 110 20.73 20.63 0.32
N THR A 111 21.30 19.45 0.54
CA THR A 111 21.54 18.89 1.88
C THR A 111 22.92 18.26 1.98
N ASP A 112 23.57 18.43 3.14
CA ASP A 112 24.82 17.73 3.46
C ASP A 112 24.56 16.37 4.15
N THR A 113 23.31 16.11 4.54
CA THR A 113 22.91 14.84 5.17
C THR A 113 22.87 13.73 4.13
N PRO A 114 23.47 12.56 4.38
CA PRO A 114 23.42 11.40 3.47
C PRO A 114 22.00 11.02 3.09
N VAL A 115 21.76 10.90 1.78
CA VAL A 115 20.45 10.59 1.19
C VAL A 115 20.45 9.17 0.63
N TYR A 116 19.43 8.41 0.96
CA TYR A 116 19.19 7.05 0.51
C TYR A 116 17.85 6.94 -0.22
N VAL A 117 17.80 6.11 -1.25
CA VAL A 117 16.54 5.79 -1.95
C VAL A 117 16.31 4.28 -1.92
N MET A 118 15.13 3.89 -1.44
CA MET A 118 14.64 2.51 -1.41
C MET A 118 13.33 2.41 -2.17
N LEU A 119 13.33 1.71 -3.30
CA LEU A 119 12.14 1.42 -4.07
C LEU A 119 11.72 -0.04 -3.89
N ALA A 120 10.53 -0.26 -3.33
CA ALA A 120 9.98 -1.59 -3.15
C ALA A 120 9.24 -2.04 -4.41
N PRO A 121 9.55 -3.23 -4.98
CA PRO A 121 8.75 -3.78 -6.05
C PRO A 121 7.32 -4.08 -5.55
N THR A 122 6.37 -4.10 -6.46
CA THR A 122 5.00 -4.54 -6.15
C THR A 122 4.84 -6.05 -6.35
N ALA A 123 3.69 -6.59 -5.97
CA ALA A 123 3.38 -7.99 -6.22
C ALA A 123 3.43 -8.35 -7.72
N ALA A 124 3.14 -7.40 -8.63
CA ALA A 124 3.22 -7.59 -10.07
C ALA A 124 4.66 -7.82 -10.56
N GLY A 125 5.63 -7.08 -10.01
CA GLY A 125 7.04 -7.30 -10.32
C GLY A 125 7.55 -8.64 -9.82
N ILE A 126 7.25 -8.97 -8.56
CA ILE A 126 7.75 -10.21 -7.92
C ILE A 126 7.10 -11.49 -8.46
N TYR A 127 5.84 -11.42 -8.84
CA TYR A 127 5.10 -12.57 -9.39
C TYR A 127 4.89 -12.51 -10.91
N SER A 128 5.64 -11.69 -11.64
CA SER A 128 5.53 -11.49 -13.09
C SER A 128 5.48 -12.80 -13.88
N ALA A 129 6.31 -13.78 -13.55
CA ALA A 129 6.31 -15.11 -14.17
C ALA A 129 5.02 -15.93 -13.96
N LYS A 130 4.13 -15.53 -13.04
CA LYS A 130 2.84 -16.19 -12.79
C LYS A 130 1.68 -15.48 -13.49
N LEU A 131 1.92 -14.31 -14.07
CA LEU A 131 0.93 -13.59 -14.86
C LEU A 131 0.68 -14.33 -16.19
N PRO A 132 -0.52 -14.19 -16.79
CA PRO A 132 -0.78 -14.73 -18.12
C PRO A 132 0.19 -14.17 -19.17
N ALA A 133 0.59 -14.97 -20.14
CA ALA A 133 1.59 -14.59 -21.15
C ALA A 133 1.18 -13.39 -22.03
N TYR A 134 -0.12 -13.09 -22.11
CA TYR A 134 -0.63 -11.93 -22.84
C TYR A 134 -0.66 -10.64 -22.01
N THR A 135 -0.21 -10.69 -20.78
CA THR A 135 -0.23 -9.54 -19.87
C THR A 135 0.89 -8.58 -20.20
N SER A 136 0.56 -7.34 -20.52
CA SER A 136 1.54 -6.25 -20.53
C SER A 136 1.87 -5.91 -19.07
N ASN A 137 3.09 -6.15 -18.65
CA ASN A 137 3.59 -5.83 -17.32
C ASN A 137 5.01 -5.31 -17.44
N THR A 138 5.26 -4.15 -16.85
CA THR A 138 6.60 -3.56 -16.85
C THR A 138 7.55 -4.45 -16.03
N ASP A 139 8.74 -4.67 -16.53
CA ASP A 139 9.81 -5.28 -15.75
C ASP A 139 10.27 -4.30 -14.66
N GLN A 140 9.79 -4.55 -13.44
CA GLN A 140 10.10 -3.67 -12.32
C GLN A 140 11.56 -3.78 -11.86
N ARG A 141 12.28 -4.85 -12.22
CA ARG A 141 13.73 -4.91 -12.00
C ARG A 141 14.43 -3.88 -12.86
N GLU A 142 14.16 -3.92 -14.16
CA GLU A 142 14.71 -2.96 -15.12
C GLU A 142 14.29 -1.52 -14.79
N LEU A 143 13.04 -1.33 -14.39
CA LEU A 143 12.53 -0.02 -13.96
C LEU A 143 13.32 0.54 -12.77
N ILE A 144 13.51 -0.24 -11.72
CA ILE A 144 14.26 0.18 -10.53
C ILE A 144 15.71 0.47 -10.88
N ASP A 145 16.34 -0.39 -11.68
CA ASP A 145 17.73 -0.20 -12.10
C ASP A 145 17.90 1.10 -12.92
N ASN A 146 16.95 1.42 -13.81
CA ASN A 146 16.96 2.66 -14.59
C ASN A 146 16.76 3.89 -13.69
N ILE A 147 15.81 3.84 -12.75
CA ILE A 147 15.61 4.92 -11.79
C ILE A 147 16.89 5.16 -10.98
N TYR A 148 17.51 4.12 -10.47
CA TYR A 148 18.74 4.22 -9.68
C TYR A 148 19.93 4.74 -10.50
N TYR A 149 19.98 4.42 -11.79
CA TYR A 149 20.98 4.96 -12.70
C TYR A 149 20.82 6.47 -12.95
N ASP A 150 19.58 6.97 -12.96
CA ASP A 150 19.26 8.37 -13.21
C ASP A 150 19.34 9.26 -11.94
N LEU A 151 19.53 8.65 -10.76
CA LEU A 151 19.78 9.38 -9.52
C LEU A 151 21.22 9.95 -9.49
N ASP A 152 21.37 11.09 -8.79
CA ASP A 152 22.69 11.69 -8.56
C ASP A 152 23.61 10.75 -7.77
N SER A 153 24.89 10.74 -8.13
CA SER A 153 25.92 9.88 -7.53
C SER A 153 26.15 10.07 -6.02
N ARG A 154 25.59 11.12 -5.43
CA ARG A 154 25.60 11.38 -3.97
C ARG A 154 24.50 10.62 -3.23
N ILE A 155 23.57 10.00 -3.96
CA ILE A 155 22.45 9.28 -3.41
C ILE A 155 22.80 7.80 -3.38
N ASP A 156 22.78 7.21 -2.20
CA ASP A 156 22.92 5.77 -2.04
C ASP A 156 21.60 5.05 -2.33
N THR A 157 21.65 3.97 -3.10
CA THR A 157 20.47 3.19 -3.48
C THR A 157 20.41 1.86 -2.77
N ILE A 158 19.21 1.44 -2.38
CA ILE A 158 18.98 0.20 -1.62
C ILE A 158 18.18 -0.78 -2.49
N ASP A 159 18.82 -1.87 -2.91
CA ASP A 159 18.13 -2.93 -3.67
C ASP A 159 17.21 -3.74 -2.77
N THR A 160 15.93 -3.66 -3.04
CA THR A 160 14.90 -4.49 -2.40
C THR A 160 14.32 -5.55 -3.32
N PHE A 161 14.58 -5.46 -4.64
CA PHE A 161 14.02 -6.39 -5.61
C PHE A 161 14.58 -7.80 -5.39
N PHE A 162 15.90 -7.93 -5.29
CA PHE A 162 16.55 -9.24 -5.15
C PHE A 162 16.15 -9.98 -3.87
N PRO A 163 16.18 -9.38 -2.65
CA PRO A 163 15.72 -10.06 -1.45
C PRO A 163 14.25 -10.45 -1.50
N MET A 164 13.38 -9.60 -2.06
CA MET A 164 11.95 -9.90 -2.21
C MET A 164 11.70 -11.02 -3.22
N TYR A 165 12.40 -11.00 -4.36
CA TYR A 165 12.31 -12.06 -5.37
C TYR A 165 12.84 -13.40 -4.85
N SER A 166 13.93 -13.40 -4.10
CA SER A 166 14.47 -14.60 -3.45
C SER A 166 13.48 -15.19 -2.44
N ALA A 167 12.78 -14.33 -1.70
CA ALA A 167 11.78 -14.72 -0.72
C ALA A 167 10.37 -14.97 -1.30
N ARG A 168 10.15 -14.88 -2.64
CA ARG A 168 8.83 -14.91 -3.29
C ARG A 168 7.97 -16.15 -3.04
N ASN A 169 8.57 -17.23 -2.58
CA ASN A 169 7.84 -18.45 -2.19
C ASN A 169 7.27 -18.37 -0.77
N ASN A 170 7.69 -17.40 0.01
CA ASN A 170 7.14 -17.09 1.32
C ASN A 170 5.92 -16.17 1.20
N TYR A 171 5.30 -15.84 2.34
CA TYR A 171 4.15 -14.94 2.39
C TYR A 171 4.60 -13.47 2.45
N VAL A 172 5.26 -13.00 1.39
CA VAL A 172 5.87 -11.65 1.33
C VAL A 172 4.88 -10.56 0.90
N TYR A 173 3.81 -10.91 0.20
CA TYR A 173 2.69 -10.01 -0.14
C TYR A 173 1.37 -10.59 0.32
N TYR A 174 0.44 -9.73 0.72
CA TYR A 174 -0.95 -10.12 0.93
C TYR A 174 -1.53 -10.73 -0.36
N ARG A 175 -2.54 -11.56 -0.22
CA ARG A 175 -3.23 -12.20 -1.37
C ARG A 175 -4.36 -11.36 -1.89
N THR A 176 -4.91 -10.50 -1.03
CA THR A 176 -6.11 -9.72 -1.25
C THR A 176 -5.86 -8.21 -1.24
N ASP A 177 -4.59 -7.81 -1.06
CA ASP A 177 -4.16 -6.42 -0.98
C ASP A 177 -2.95 -6.14 -1.87
N ARG A 178 -2.70 -4.86 -2.16
CA ARG A 178 -1.55 -4.36 -2.93
C ARG A 178 -0.25 -4.45 -2.15
N LYS A 179 -0.34 -4.36 -0.82
CA LYS A 179 0.80 -4.18 0.07
C LYS A 179 1.57 -5.47 0.34
N TRP A 180 2.83 -5.31 0.67
CA TRP A 180 3.60 -6.39 1.28
C TRP A 180 3.13 -6.71 2.69
N THR A 181 3.48 -7.90 3.18
CA THR A 181 3.26 -8.28 4.58
C THR A 181 4.42 -7.78 5.45
N SER A 182 4.27 -7.82 6.77
CA SER A 182 5.39 -7.57 7.68
C SER A 182 6.55 -8.54 7.45
N PHE A 183 6.27 -9.75 6.96
CA PHE A 183 7.30 -10.71 6.60
C PHE A 183 8.07 -10.28 5.34
N GLY A 184 7.36 -9.75 4.33
CA GLY A 184 7.99 -9.13 3.15
C GLY A 184 8.86 -7.93 3.53
N ALA A 185 8.32 -7.04 4.36
CA ALA A 185 9.05 -5.90 4.86
C ALA A 185 10.34 -6.29 5.62
N TYR A 186 10.31 -7.41 6.36
CA TYR A 186 11.50 -7.94 7.01
C TYR A 186 12.60 -8.32 6.02
N PHE A 187 12.28 -8.97 4.90
CA PHE A 187 13.30 -9.33 3.90
C PHE A 187 13.92 -8.10 3.24
N ALA A 188 13.10 -7.10 2.91
CA ALA A 188 13.60 -5.83 2.39
C ALA A 188 14.48 -5.09 3.41
N TYR A 189 14.07 -5.08 4.68
CA TYR A 189 14.84 -4.52 5.78
C TYR A 189 16.17 -5.24 5.99
N ALA A 190 16.16 -6.58 6.06
CA ALA A 190 17.33 -7.35 6.44
C ALA A 190 18.50 -7.20 5.45
N ASP A 191 18.22 -6.87 4.21
CA ASP A 191 19.23 -6.55 3.22
C ASP A 191 19.52 -5.04 3.18
N GLY A 192 18.47 -4.22 3.13
CA GLY A 192 18.62 -2.78 3.00
C GLY A 192 19.25 -2.09 4.20
N ILE A 193 19.15 -2.64 5.42
CA ILE A 193 19.74 -2.02 6.61
C ILE A 193 21.28 -2.02 6.58
N LYS A 194 21.89 -2.88 5.78
CA LYS A 194 23.33 -2.95 5.61
C LYS A 194 23.86 -1.74 4.85
N GLU A 195 23.12 -1.28 3.86
CA GLU A 195 23.42 -0.05 3.11
C GLU A 195 23.33 1.20 4.00
N LEU A 196 22.48 1.14 5.03
CA LEU A 196 22.38 2.16 6.07
C LEU A 196 23.47 2.03 7.17
N GLY A 197 24.39 1.07 7.03
CA GLY A 197 25.56 0.90 7.90
C GLY A 197 25.32 0.03 9.13
N PHE A 198 24.27 -0.78 9.17
CA PHE A 198 23.95 -1.62 10.32
C PHE A 198 23.87 -3.11 9.98
N GLU A 199 24.09 -3.96 10.99
CA GLU A 199 23.79 -5.38 10.89
C GLU A 199 22.29 -5.64 11.16
N PRO A 200 21.62 -6.47 10.33
CA PRO A 200 20.21 -6.76 10.52
C PRO A 200 19.95 -7.53 11.82
N VAL A 201 18.93 -7.13 12.55
CA VAL A 201 18.42 -7.90 13.68
C VAL A 201 17.73 -9.15 13.14
N VAL A 202 18.19 -10.32 13.56
CA VAL A 202 17.65 -11.61 13.11
C VAL A 202 16.19 -11.78 13.55
N LEU A 203 15.39 -12.44 12.72
CA LEU A 203 13.94 -12.58 12.92
C LEU A 203 13.58 -13.21 14.27
N SER A 204 14.44 -14.09 14.82
CA SER A 204 14.25 -14.70 16.13
C SER A 204 14.27 -13.71 17.31
N ASN A 205 14.78 -12.49 17.09
CA ASN A 205 14.77 -11.41 18.07
C ASN A 205 13.50 -10.54 18.01
N TYR A 206 12.52 -10.97 17.21
CA TYR A 206 11.18 -10.38 17.20
C TYR A 206 10.15 -11.39 17.69
N ASP A 207 9.18 -10.90 18.45
CA ASP A 207 7.99 -11.66 18.79
C ASP A 207 6.94 -11.45 17.72
N GLN A 208 6.45 -12.54 17.15
CA GLN A 208 5.39 -12.49 16.14
C GLN A 208 4.03 -12.50 16.80
N GLU A 209 3.24 -11.48 16.57
CA GLU A 209 1.86 -11.37 17.03
C GLU A 209 0.90 -11.45 15.84
N TYR A 210 -0.12 -12.30 15.95
CA TYR A 210 -1.18 -12.39 14.96
C TYR A 210 -2.32 -11.44 15.33
N THR A 211 -2.55 -10.41 14.52
CA THR A 211 -3.58 -9.40 14.81
C THR A 211 -4.91 -9.71 14.13
N SER A 212 -4.90 -10.37 12.97
CA SER A 212 -6.09 -10.78 12.25
C SER A 212 -5.84 -12.03 11.42
N ASN A 213 -6.85 -12.90 11.34
CA ASN A 213 -6.91 -14.04 10.44
C ASN A 213 -8.02 -13.89 9.38
N SER A 214 -8.68 -12.75 9.33
CA SER A 214 -9.84 -12.48 8.48
C SER A 214 -9.71 -11.16 7.72
N TYR A 215 -8.49 -10.77 7.39
CA TYR A 215 -8.24 -9.55 6.65
C TYR A 215 -8.54 -9.73 5.16
N TYR A 216 -9.29 -8.80 4.60
CA TYR A 216 -9.50 -8.66 3.18
C TYR A 216 -9.09 -7.25 2.76
N GLY A 217 -8.13 -7.15 1.86
CA GLY A 217 -7.57 -5.87 1.42
C GLY A 217 -8.33 -5.20 0.28
N GLY A 218 -7.73 -4.13 -0.25
CA GLY A 218 -8.34 -3.28 -1.28
C GLY A 218 -8.68 -4.04 -2.55
N LEU A 219 -7.80 -4.91 -3.05
CA LEU A 219 -8.05 -5.68 -4.27
C LEU A 219 -9.26 -6.63 -4.13
N TYR A 220 -9.43 -7.22 -2.95
CA TYR A 220 -10.62 -8.02 -2.69
C TYR A 220 -11.90 -7.17 -2.68
N SER A 221 -11.85 -5.99 -2.09
CA SER A 221 -13.02 -5.10 -1.98
C SER A 221 -13.54 -4.67 -3.36
N GLU A 222 -12.66 -4.63 -4.35
CA GLU A 222 -13.03 -4.30 -5.74
C GLU A 222 -13.73 -5.47 -6.44
N LEU A 223 -13.23 -6.70 -6.27
CA LEU A 223 -13.72 -7.87 -6.99
C LEU A 223 -14.66 -8.76 -6.17
N CYS A 224 -14.53 -8.80 -4.86
CA CYS A 224 -15.24 -9.69 -3.94
C CYS A 224 -15.15 -11.17 -4.37
N TYR A 225 -13.99 -11.63 -4.86
CA TYR A 225 -13.81 -13.00 -5.37
C TYR A 225 -13.55 -13.98 -4.23
N ASN A 226 -14.61 -14.65 -3.77
CA ASN A 226 -14.61 -15.50 -2.58
C ASN A 226 -13.74 -16.76 -2.66
N SER A 227 -13.22 -17.12 -3.84
CA SER A 227 -12.29 -18.26 -3.97
C SER A 227 -10.88 -17.94 -3.46
N ILE A 228 -10.57 -16.65 -3.18
CA ILE A 228 -9.35 -16.25 -2.50
C ILE A 228 -9.69 -16.04 -1.03
N GLY A 229 -9.06 -16.85 -0.17
CA GLY A 229 -9.27 -16.78 1.28
C GLY A 229 -8.67 -15.51 1.90
N ALA A 230 -9.16 -15.18 3.09
CA ALA A 230 -8.66 -14.07 3.89
C ALA A 230 -7.16 -14.15 4.14
N ASP A 231 -6.55 -13.01 4.28
CA ASP A 231 -5.15 -12.85 4.67
C ASP A 231 -4.98 -12.91 6.20
N ARG A 232 -3.76 -13.21 6.60
CA ARG A 232 -3.32 -13.10 7.99
C ARG A 232 -2.47 -11.86 8.14
N VAL A 233 -2.79 -11.04 9.13
CA VAL A 233 -1.97 -9.89 9.47
C VAL A 233 -1.12 -10.22 10.69
N ASN A 234 0.19 -10.15 10.50
CA ASN A 234 1.18 -10.37 11.54
C ASN A 234 1.90 -9.06 11.84
N ILE A 235 2.25 -8.87 13.11
CA ILE A 235 3.13 -7.80 13.55
C ILE A 235 4.37 -8.44 14.18
N PHE A 236 5.53 -7.87 13.92
CA PHE A 236 6.78 -8.24 14.57
C PHE A 236 7.14 -7.18 15.61
N ARG A 237 7.26 -7.58 16.86
CA ARG A 237 7.70 -6.72 17.96
C ARG A 237 9.13 -7.04 18.31
N SER A 238 9.99 -6.03 18.32
CA SER A 238 11.36 -6.19 18.78
C SER A 238 11.37 -6.62 20.25
N LYS A 239 12.20 -7.60 20.57
CA LYS A 239 12.50 -8.02 21.96
C LYS A 239 13.39 -7.03 22.68
N TYR A 240 14.01 -6.09 21.97
CA TYR A 240 14.71 -4.98 22.59
C TYR A 240 13.72 -4.05 23.28
N LYS A 241 14.11 -3.55 24.45
CA LYS A 241 13.29 -2.58 25.17
C LYS A 241 13.19 -1.28 24.34
N THR A 242 11.99 -0.93 23.97
CA THR A 242 11.66 0.30 23.26
C THR A 242 10.86 1.23 24.15
N THR A 243 10.86 2.52 23.83
CA THR A 243 10.07 3.51 24.55
C THR A 243 8.56 3.38 24.28
N VAL A 244 7.75 4.10 25.05
CA VAL A 244 6.28 4.09 24.91
C VAL A 244 5.82 4.45 23.50
N ASP A 245 6.56 5.30 22.80
CA ASP A 245 6.22 5.73 21.43
C ASP A 245 6.37 4.61 20.40
N SER A 246 7.28 3.65 20.62
CA SER A 246 7.40 2.47 19.77
C SER A 246 6.18 1.55 19.85
N VAL A 247 5.46 1.52 20.98
CA VAL A 247 4.21 0.76 21.11
C VAL A 247 3.13 1.31 20.18
N LYS A 248 3.11 2.62 19.94
CA LYS A 248 2.18 3.22 18.97
C LYS A 248 2.51 2.85 17.53
N LEU A 249 3.79 2.73 17.17
CA LEU A 249 4.23 2.24 15.86
C LEU A 249 3.73 0.81 15.59
N TYR A 250 3.70 -0.04 16.62
CA TYR A 250 3.27 -1.43 16.48
C TYR A 250 1.76 -1.61 16.46
N ARG A 251 0.98 -0.64 16.91
CA ARG A 251 -0.49 -0.73 16.93
C ARG A 251 -1.15 -0.41 15.59
N GLY A 252 -0.37 -0.39 14.54
CA GLY A 252 -0.86 -0.49 13.21
C GLY A 252 -0.95 0.80 12.43
N ASP A 253 -1.30 0.62 11.17
CA ASP A 253 -1.52 1.66 10.18
C ASP A 253 -2.41 2.81 10.66
N GLN A 254 -3.28 2.55 11.63
CA GLN A 254 -4.21 3.55 12.17
C GLN A 254 -3.52 4.74 12.84
N VAL A 255 -2.34 4.56 13.43
CA VAL A 255 -1.60 5.68 14.05
C VAL A 255 -0.83 6.46 13.00
N LEU A 256 -0.31 5.78 11.98
CA LEU A 256 0.44 6.39 10.88
C LEU A 256 -0.49 6.96 9.80
N THR A 257 -1.73 6.49 9.71
CA THR A 257 -2.79 7.03 8.85
C THR A 257 -3.64 8.08 9.53
N SER A 258 -3.50 8.27 10.86
CA SER A 258 -4.22 9.31 11.58
C SER A 258 -3.69 10.70 11.19
N LYS A 259 -4.53 11.68 11.27
CA LYS A 259 -4.46 13.11 10.98
C LYS A 259 -3.11 13.85 11.08
N SER A 260 -2.00 13.19 11.43
CA SER A 260 -0.67 13.80 11.49
C SER A 260 0.00 13.74 10.13
N VAL A 261 0.56 14.85 9.70
CA VAL A 261 1.36 14.97 8.49
C VAL A 261 2.66 14.21 8.62
N TYR A 262 3.18 14.14 9.83
CA TYR A 262 4.37 13.39 10.17
C TYR A 262 4.15 12.65 11.50
N PHE A 263 4.93 11.61 11.70
CA PHE A 263 4.99 10.87 12.96
C PHE A 263 6.44 10.83 13.43
N ARG A 264 6.67 11.16 14.69
CA ARG A 264 7.99 11.13 15.30
C ARG A 264 8.00 10.11 16.43
N SER A 265 9.00 9.21 16.41
CA SER A 265 9.28 8.26 17.46
C SER A 265 10.71 8.41 17.93
N ALA A 266 10.91 8.63 19.22
CA ALA A 266 12.21 8.65 19.84
C ALA A 266 12.46 7.31 20.54
N LEU A 267 13.46 6.56 20.07
CA LEU A 267 13.91 5.32 20.65
C LEU A 267 15.27 5.50 21.27
N LYS A 268 15.38 5.29 22.55
CA LYS A 268 16.66 5.28 23.25
C LYS A 268 17.23 3.85 23.22
N THR A 269 17.80 3.46 22.08
CA THR A 269 18.54 2.19 21.96
C THR A 269 19.99 2.34 22.43
N ALA A 270 20.59 3.48 22.12
CA ALA A 270 21.85 3.99 22.66
C ALA A 270 21.82 5.51 22.61
N GLU A 271 22.53 6.20 23.51
CA GLU A 271 22.55 7.67 23.52
C GLU A 271 23.17 8.25 22.23
N ASP A 272 24.05 7.49 21.57
CA ASP A 272 24.77 7.86 20.35
C ASP A 272 24.17 7.27 19.07
N ALA A 273 23.00 6.60 19.14
CA ALA A 273 22.38 6.06 17.92
C ALA A 273 21.88 7.20 17.02
N PRO A 274 22.04 7.06 15.68
CA PRO A 274 21.70 8.11 14.74
C PRO A 274 20.19 8.35 14.65
N LYS A 275 19.84 9.46 13.99
CA LYS A 275 18.46 9.86 13.70
C LYS A 275 18.16 9.70 12.23
N LEU A 276 17.00 9.16 11.92
CA LEU A 276 16.54 8.88 10.56
C LEU A 276 15.30 9.71 10.22
N LEU A 277 15.37 10.43 9.11
CA LEU A 277 14.19 11.01 8.47
C LEU A 277 13.75 10.12 7.32
N ILE A 278 12.49 9.68 7.31
CA ILE A 278 11.91 8.90 6.21
C ILE A 278 10.86 9.73 5.49
N ILE A 279 11.10 10.02 4.22
CA ILE A 279 10.11 10.57 3.30
C ILE A 279 9.43 9.37 2.64
N LYS A 280 8.16 9.16 3.00
CA LYS A 280 7.55 7.84 2.88
C LYS A 280 6.39 7.73 1.90
N GLY A 281 6.35 6.59 1.23
CA GLY A 281 5.15 6.00 0.68
C GLY A 281 4.44 5.04 1.68
N SER A 282 3.43 4.37 1.18
CA SER A 282 2.55 3.51 1.99
C SER A 282 3.25 2.27 2.56
N TYR A 283 4.26 1.73 1.88
CA TYR A 283 4.99 0.52 2.29
C TYR A 283 5.90 0.77 3.49
N ALA A 284 6.39 1.98 3.69
CA ALA A 284 7.29 2.34 4.78
C ALA A 284 6.71 2.04 6.17
N ASN A 285 5.40 2.16 6.35
CA ASN A 285 4.76 1.92 7.63
C ASN A 285 5.07 0.52 8.20
N THR A 286 5.21 -0.47 7.32
CA THR A 286 5.42 -1.86 7.72
C THR A 286 6.89 -2.18 8.01
N ILE A 287 7.84 -1.43 7.44
CA ILE A 287 9.29 -1.66 7.66
C ILE A 287 9.81 -0.94 8.91
N VAL A 288 9.20 0.20 9.29
CA VAL A 288 9.64 1.03 10.42
C VAL A 288 9.88 0.24 11.72
N PRO A 289 9.03 -0.71 12.12
CA PRO A 289 9.27 -1.52 13.31
C PRO A 289 10.62 -2.24 13.32
N PHE A 290 11.14 -2.61 12.15
CA PHE A 290 12.44 -3.26 12.01
C PHE A 290 13.61 -2.26 12.06
N LEU A 291 13.38 -1.01 11.71
CA LEU A 291 14.37 0.06 11.78
C LEU A 291 14.55 0.59 13.21
N THR A 292 13.53 0.49 14.05
CA THR A 292 13.54 1.06 15.41
C THR A 292 14.69 0.61 16.31
N PRO A 293 15.27 -0.61 16.20
CA PRO A 293 16.43 -0.99 17.00
C PRO A 293 17.72 -0.25 16.67
N HIS A 294 17.80 0.40 15.52
CA HIS A 294 19.03 1.01 14.98
C HIS A 294 19.13 2.51 15.19
N TYR A 295 18.00 3.17 15.47
CA TYR A 295 17.92 4.63 15.52
C TYR A 295 17.41 5.14 16.87
N SER A 296 17.98 6.25 17.35
CA SER A 296 17.48 6.95 18.55
C SER A 296 16.17 7.69 18.25
N GLU A 297 15.99 8.12 17.01
CA GLU A 297 14.81 8.85 16.54
C GLU A 297 14.51 8.49 15.08
N ILE A 298 13.24 8.23 14.77
CA ILE A 298 12.76 8.08 13.40
C ILE A 298 11.60 9.05 13.20
N THR A 299 11.72 9.93 12.22
CA THR A 299 10.63 10.83 11.80
C THR A 299 10.11 10.37 10.45
N LEU A 300 8.79 10.21 10.35
CA LEU A 300 8.10 9.84 9.13
C LEU A 300 7.37 11.05 8.56
N VAL A 301 7.64 11.37 7.30
CA VAL A 301 6.96 12.43 6.58
C VAL A 301 6.26 11.85 5.36
N ASP A 302 4.98 12.11 5.26
CA ASP A 302 4.14 11.71 4.13
C ASP A 302 3.92 12.93 3.21
N PRO A 303 4.52 12.97 2.00
CA PRO A 303 4.43 14.12 1.11
C PRO A 303 3.00 14.43 0.66
N ASP A 304 2.16 13.41 0.50
CA ASP A 304 0.77 13.61 0.10
C ASP A 304 0.00 14.36 1.19
N LYS A 305 0.26 14.00 2.46
CA LYS A 305 -0.33 14.71 3.60
C LYS A 305 0.19 16.14 3.73
N LEU A 306 1.49 16.38 3.47
CA LEU A 306 2.04 17.74 3.44
C LEU A 306 1.31 18.60 2.41
N LYS A 307 1.13 18.06 1.20
CA LYS A 307 0.44 18.74 0.11
C LYS A 307 -1.03 19.04 0.44
N GLU A 308 -1.75 18.08 1.04
CA GLU A 308 -3.14 18.28 1.50
C GLU A 308 -3.24 19.42 2.53
N GLU A 309 -2.23 19.59 3.39
CA GLU A 309 -2.18 20.64 4.41
C GLU A 309 -1.52 21.95 3.92
N GLY A 310 -1.07 22.00 2.67
CA GLY A 310 -0.37 23.16 2.10
C GLY A 310 0.98 23.44 2.74
N LYS A 311 1.65 22.41 3.28
CA LYS A 311 2.95 22.48 3.93
C LYS A 311 4.05 21.92 3.04
N THR A 312 5.28 22.32 3.33
CA THR A 312 6.51 21.79 2.75
C THR A 312 7.26 20.92 3.76
N LEU A 313 8.29 20.21 3.32
CA LEU A 313 9.12 19.40 4.22
C LEU A 313 9.79 20.25 5.28
N SER A 314 10.28 21.45 4.92
CA SER A 314 10.93 22.37 5.84
C SER A 314 10.03 22.95 6.93
N ASP A 315 8.71 22.90 6.73
CA ASP A 315 7.75 23.34 7.76
C ASP A 315 7.59 22.31 8.89
N VAL A 316 7.99 21.05 8.66
CA VAL A 316 7.76 19.95 9.58
C VAL A 316 9.03 19.24 10.06
N ALA A 317 10.14 19.35 9.31
CA ALA A 317 11.41 18.71 9.64
C ALA A 317 12.59 19.60 9.20
N ASP A 318 13.52 19.80 10.11
CA ASP A 318 14.84 20.35 9.79
C ASP A 318 15.75 19.18 9.37
N THR A 319 16.07 19.09 8.09
CA THR A 319 16.85 17.98 7.51
C THR A 319 18.25 17.89 8.12
N SER A 320 18.85 19.01 8.54
CA SER A 320 20.17 19.04 9.17
C SER A 320 20.20 18.44 10.60
N ALA A 321 19.03 18.22 11.19
CA ALA A 321 18.91 17.58 12.51
C ALA A 321 18.97 16.04 12.46
N TYR A 322 19.09 15.46 11.27
CA TYR A 322 19.15 14.01 11.05
C TYR A 322 20.50 13.56 10.51
N ASP A 323 20.87 12.32 10.84
CA ASP A 323 22.13 11.73 10.38
C ASP A 323 21.96 11.02 9.03
N GLN A 324 20.73 10.62 8.69
CA GLN A 324 20.38 9.95 7.43
C GLN A 324 18.97 10.35 6.99
N ILE A 325 18.76 10.43 5.67
CA ILE A 325 17.46 10.69 5.04
C ILE A 325 17.16 9.54 4.08
N LEU A 326 16.01 8.92 4.22
CA LEU A 326 15.57 7.81 3.39
C LEU A 326 14.29 8.17 2.63
N PHE A 327 14.35 8.20 1.30
CA PHE A 327 13.17 8.19 0.44
C PHE A 327 12.72 6.74 0.25
N MET A 328 11.53 6.42 0.70
CA MET A 328 11.04 5.05 0.66
C MET A 328 9.64 4.96 0.05
N TYR A 329 9.55 4.38 -1.13
CA TYR A 329 8.32 4.21 -1.90
C TYR A 329 8.19 2.79 -2.44
N ASP A 330 7.00 2.38 -2.81
CA ASP A 330 6.81 1.30 -3.77
C ASP A 330 6.82 1.84 -5.19
N CYS A 331 7.08 0.96 -6.18
CA CYS A 331 7.19 1.36 -7.58
C CYS A 331 5.94 2.06 -8.10
N ASP A 332 4.75 1.62 -7.70
CA ASP A 332 3.50 2.21 -8.16
C ASP A 332 3.33 3.64 -7.65
N GLN A 333 3.60 3.87 -6.37
CA GLN A 333 3.49 5.20 -5.77
C GLN A 333 4.59 6.16 -6.24
N PHE A 334 5.77 5.63 -6.55
CA PHE A 334 6.87 6.45 -7.08
C PHE A 334 6.61 6.93 -8.51
N ALA A 335 5.92 6.12 -9.31
CA ALA A 335 5.72 6.36 -10.74
C ALA A 335 4.31 6.90 -11.09
N ASN A 336 3.41 7.02 -10.14
CA ASN A 336 2.04 7.50 -10.28
C ASN A 336 1.66 8.45 -9.14
#